data_28c7fe7d005a2905f22acfc8c4cd183b
#
_entry.id   28c7fe7d005a2905f22acfc8c4cd183b
#
_cell.length_a   1.000
_cell.length_b   1.000
_cell.length_c   1.000
_cell.angle_alpha   90.00
_cell.angle_beta   90.00
_cell.angle_gamma   90.00
#
_symmetry.space_group_name_H-M   'P 1'
#
loop_
_entity.id
_entity.type
_entity.pdbx_description
1 polymer ?
#
loop_
_entity_poly.entity_id
_entity_poly.type
_entity_poly.pdbx_seq_one_letter_code
_entity_poly.pdbx_strand_id
1 'polypeptide(L)'
;MFRKRKPEPQARQAAKPAVKLTAAEKREISSILETARGDGKVHSAQDTLPFRQMYPDGLCKLDDHTWSKCIEFEDVNYQLAKPDDQTAIFEALCDMYNAHDASIGMQLSLVSRRMNREDFVKRIEIAAQGDHFDHIRELYTQMLRKQLERGNNGLIKTKYLTLTIEARDSKTARARFSRIVMDALNHFKVMGALAKELGGKEWLEMLHGILHPDGERFAFEWSWLAPSGLSVQDFIAPSSFRFGEARKFTMADKFCAVSFLQISAPEMDDRMLTELLDTDSGLLVSLHIRSMDQNEAIKTVKRKITDIDSMKIDAQKKAVREGFDMEIGRAHV
;
A
#
# COMPACT_ATOMS: atom_id res chain seq x y z
N MET A 1 24.64 4.81 56.72
CA MET A 1 23.31 4.20 56.87
C MET A 1 22.38 4.79 55.76
N PHE A 2 22.36 4.23 54.56
CA PHE A 2 21.57 4.71 53.41
C PHE A 2 20.26 3.94 53.35
N ARG A 3 19.13 4.63 53.60
CA ARG A 3 17.77 4.09 53.43
C ARG A 3 17.47 3.97 51.94
N LYS A 4 17.29 2.75 51.42
CA LYS A 4 16.72 2.46 50.10
C LYS A 4 15.27 2.91 50.08
N ARG A 5 14.94 3.88 49.17
CA ARG A 5 13.57 4.24 48.84
C ARG A 5 12.93 3.07 48.06
N LYS A 6 11.77 2.62 48.50
CA LYS A 6 10.92 1.70 47.74
C LYS A 6 10.39 2.42 46.48
N PRO A 7 10.33 1.75 45.31
CA PRO A 7 9.69 2.33 44.14
C PRO A 7 8.17 2.43 44.37
N GLU A 8 7.63 3.60 44.01
CA GLU A 8 6.18 3.84 43.97
C GLU A 8 5.50 2.91 42.97
N PRO A 9 4.28 2.44 43.24
CA PRO A 9 3.54 1.60 42.32
C PRO A 9 3.10 2.45 41.11
N GLN A 10 3.59 2.10 39.91
CA GLN A 10 3.10 2.66 38.65
C GLN A 10 1.59 2.45 38.56
N ALA A 11 0.83 3.54 38.38
CA ALA A 11 -0.59 3.52 38.14
C ALA A 11 -0.89 2.62 36.93
N ARG A 12 -1.65 1.56 37.15
CA ARG A 12 -2.20 0.71 36.09
C ARG A 12 -3.06 1.61 35.18
N GLN A 13 -2.59 1.86 33.96
CA GLN A 13 -3.44 2.45 32.93
C GLN A 13 -4.68 1.57 32.78
N ALA A 14 -5.83 2.17 32.97
CA ALA A 14 -7.11 1.50 32.76
C ALA A 14 -7.17 0.97 31.33
N ALA A 15 -7.41 -0.32 31.17
CA ALA A 15 -7.59 -0.96 29.88
C ALA A 15 -8.76 -0.25 29.15
N LYS A 16 -8.48 0.27 27.95
CA LYS A 16 -9.52 0.83 27.07
C LYS A 16 -10.62 -0.20 26.87
N PRO A 17 -11.90 0.19 26.86
CA PRO A 17 -13.01 -0.75 26.71
C PRO A 17 -12.84 -1.51 25.38
N ALA A 18 -12.90 -2.83 25.44
CA ALA A 18 -12.85 -3.68 24.25
C ALA A 18 -14.03 -3.33 23.34
N VAL A 19 -13.72 -2.97 22.09
CA VAL A 19 -14.73 -2.71 21.05
C VAL A 19 -15.56 -3.98 20.87
N LYS A 20 -16.87 -3.89 21.10
CA LYS A 20 -17.79 -5.01 20.90
C LYS A 20 -18.08 -5.13 19.39
N LEU A 21 -17.47 -6.12 18.75
CA LEU A 21 -17.75 -6.48 17.38
C LEU A 21 -19.21 -6.93 17.22
N THR A 22 -19.85 -6.50 16.15
CA THR A 22 -21.19 -6.94 15.75
C THR A 22 -21.19 -8.43 15.33
N ALA A 23 -22.36 -9.06 15.30
CA ALA A 23 -22.46 -10.45 14.85
C ALA A 23 -22.05 -10.65 13.38
N ALA A 24 -22.25 -9.63 12.54
CA ALA A 24 -21.82 -9.64 11.14
C ALA A 24 -20.30 -9.59 11.02
N GLU A 25 -19.64 -8.65 11.70
CA GLU A 25 -18.17 -8.53 11.73
C GLU A 25 -17.49 -9.79 12.28
N LYS A 26 -18.11 -10.41 13.32
CA LYS A 26 -17.58 -11.69 13.85
C LYS A 26 -17.67 -12.82 12.83
N ARG A 27 -18.76 -12.90 12.03
CA ARG A 27 -18.90 -13.90 10.97
C ARG A 27 -17.91 -13.68 9.85
N GLU A 28 -17.72 -12.43 9.44
CA GLU A 28 -16.75 -12.06 8.43
C GLU A 28 -15.31 -12.39 8.86
N ILE A 29 -14.93 -12.02 10.08
CA ILE A 29 -13.65 -12.40 10.68
C ILE A 29 -13.50 -13.92 10.76
N SER A 30 -14.54 -14.66 11.16
CA SER A 30 -14.49 -16.12 11.22
C SER A 30 -14.28 -16.74 9.84
N SER A 31 -14.98 -16.23 8.81
CA SER A 31 -14.82 -16.68 7.42
C SER A 31 -13.40 -16.41 6.90
N ILE A 32 -12.85 -15.24 7.18
CA ILE A 32 -11.46 -14.90 6.82
C ILE A 32 -10.48 -15.83 7.55
N LEU A 33 -10.68 -16.07 8.84
CA LEU A 33 -9.82 -16.95 9.62
C LEU A 33 -9.92 -18.42 9.19
N GLU A 34 -11.10 -18.89 8.79
CA GLU A 34 -11.26 -20.24 8.23
C GLU A 34 -10.55 -20.40 6.90
N THR A 35 -10.63 -19.39 6.04
CA THR A 35 -9.89 -19.36 4.77
C THR A 35 -8.38 -19.29 5.01
N ALA A 36 -7.94 -18.54 6.03
CA ALA A 36 -6.53 -18.38 6.39
C ALA A 36 -5.92 -19.58 7.13
N ARG A 37 -6.74 -20.48 7.69
CA ARG A 37 -6.25 -21.71 8.39
C ARG A 37 -5.53 -22.70 7.50
N GLY A 38 -5.70 -22.56 6.17
CA GLY A 38 -5.09 -23.45 5.20
C GLY A 38 -5.57 -24.91 5.35
N ASP A 39 -5.15 -25.73 4.43
CA ASP A 39 -5.48 -27.18 4.40
C ASP A 39 -4.54 -28.05 5.26
N GLY A 40 -3.64 -27.41 6.02
CA GLY A 40 -2.64 -28.09 6.85
C GLY A 40 -1.52 -28.78 6.07
N LYS A 41 -1.48 -28.62 4.73
CA LYS A 41 -0.42 -29.16 3.89
C LYS A 41 0.79 -28.22 3.87
N VAL A 42 1.96 -28.80 3.70
CA VAL A 42 3.18 -28.03 3.47
C VAL A 42 3.17 -27.56 2.02
N HIS A 43 3.12 -26.24 1.83
CA HIS A 43 3.23 -25.61 0.51
C HIS A 43 4.64 -25.09 0.29
N SER A 44 5.06 -25.03 -0.97
CA SER A 44 6.31 -24.34 -1.33
C SER A 44 6.13 -22.82 -1.15
N ALA A 45 7.23 -22.08 -1.06
CA ALA A 45 7.15 -20.61 -1.01
C ALA A 45 6.50 -20.04 -2.28
N GLN A 46 6.71 -20.66 -3.42
CA GLN A 46 6.10 -20.31 -4.70
C GLN A 46 4.57 -20.44 -4.68
N ASP A 47 4.06 -21.52 -4.06
CA ASP A 47 2.61 -21.78 -3.97
C ASP A 47 1.89 -20.75 -3.08
N THR A 48 2.61 -20.05 -2.21
CA THR A 48 2.03 -19.00 -1.35
C THR A 48 1.84 -17.66 -2.08
N LEU A 49 2.44 -17.49 -3.26
CA LEU A 49 2.31 -16.25 -4.03
C LEU A 49 0.92 -16.17 -4.71
N PRO A 50 0.15 -15.10 -4.49
CA PRO A 50 -1.27 -15.04 -4.84
C PRO A 50 -1.51 -14.66 -6.31
N PHE A 51 -0.73 -15.19 -7.24
CA PHE A 51 -0.98 -15.05 -8.67
C PHE A 51 -0.57 -16.32 -9.42
N ARG A 52 -1.25 -16.60 -10.52
CA ARG A 52 -1.00 -17.80 -11.32
C ARG A 52 -0.03 -17.58 -12.46
N GLN A 53 -0.07 -16.40 -13.08
CA GLN A 53 0.73 -16.14 -14.27
C GLN A 53 1.00 -14.65 -14.46
N MET A 54 2.22 -14.32 -14.83
CA MET A 54 2.63 -13.00 -15.30
C MET A 54 2.96 -13.07 -16.78
N TYR A 55 2.48 -12.09 -17.56
CA TYR A 55 2.77 -11.95 -18.98
C TYR A 55 3.82 -10.86 -19.24
N PRO A 56 4.57 -10.92 -20.35
CA PRO A 56 5.58 -9.92 -20.68
C PRO A 56 5.05 -8.48 -20.77
N ASP A 57 3.79 -8.31 -21.16
CA ASP A 57 3.09 -7.03 -21.26
C ASP A 57 2.56 -6.50 -19.91
N GLY A 58 2.96 -7.10 -18.80
CA GLY A 58 2.52 -6.70 -17.46
C GLY A 58 1.09 -7.11 -17.11
N LEU A 59 0.44 -7.94 -17.92
CA LEU A 59 -0.84 -8.53 -17.51
C LEU A 59 -0.56 -9.64 -16.50
N CYS A 60 -1.17 -9.55 -15.32
CA CYS A 60 -1.08 -10.56 -14.26
C CYS A 60 -2.41 -11.30 -14.12
N LYS A 61 -2.36 -12.63 -14.16
CA LYS A 61 -3.50 -13.51 -13.87
C LYS A 61 -3.47 -13.90 -12.40
N LEU A 62 -4.45 -13.47 -11.61
CA LEU A 62 -4.55 -13.82 -10.20
C LEU A 62 -5.25 -15.18 -10.02
N ASP A 63 -6.41 -15.34 -10.62
CA ASP A 63 -7.20 -16.57 -10.63
C ASP A 63 -7.82 -16.84 -12.03
N ASP A 64 -8.85 -17.67 -12.12
CA ASP A 64 -9.42 -18.04 -13.41
C ASP A 64 -10.08 -16.87 -14.15
N HIS A 65 -10.59 -15.88 -13.41
CA HIS A 65 -11.35 -14.76 -13.94
C HIS A 65 -10.79 -13.39 -13.57
N THR A 66 -9.86 -13.30 -12.63
CA THR A 66 -9.33 -12.05 -12.10
C THR A 66 -7.96 -11.72 -12.69
N TRP A 67 -7.84 -10.51 -13.17
CA TRP A 67 -6.66 -10.01 -13.87
C TRP A 67 -6.25 -8.66 -13.29
N SER A 68 -4.96 -8.39 -13.28
CA SER A 68 -4.42 -7.12 -12.77
C SER A 68 -3.38 -6.52 -13.69
N LYS A 69 -3.24 -5.19 -13.60
CA LYS A 69 -2.15 -4.40 -14.16
C LYS A 69 -1.64 -3.40 -13.14
N CYS A 70 -0.36 -3.05 -13.24
CA CYS A 70 0.31 -2.17 -12.29
C CYS A 70 0.87 -0.93 -13.00
N ILE A 71 0.71 0.22 -12.37
CA ILE A 71 1.24 1.52 -12.79
C ILE A 71 2.18 2.00 -11.68
N GLU A 72 3.42 2.32 -12.02
CA GLU A 72 4.34 3.05 -11.16
C GLU A 72 4.14 4.54 -11.36
N PHE A 73 4.12 5.33 -10.28
CA PHE A 73 3.97 6.77 -10.38
C PHE A 73 4.88 7.52 -9.39
N GLU A 74 5.20 8.75 -9.73
CA GLU A 74 6.05 9.64 -8.94
C GLU A 74 5.22 10.59 -8.07
N ASP A 75 5.90 11.33 -7.19
CA ASP A 75 5.27 12.34 -6.34
C ASP A 75 4.78 13.54 -7.14
N VAL A 76 3.71 14.12 -6.65
CA VAL A 76 3.25 15.46 -7.00
C VAL A 76 3.81 16.43 -5.98
N ASN A 77 4.28 17.58 -6.42
CA ASN A 77 4.81 18.63 -5.54
C ASN A 77 3.67 19.40 -4.83
N TYR A 78 2.84 18.68 -4.06
CA TYR A 78 1.66 19.22 -3.41
C TYR A 78 2.00 20.24 -2.34
N GLN A 79 3.02 19.97 -1.51
CA GLN A 79 3.35 20.82 -0.35
C GLN A 79 3.88 22.22 -0.74
N LEU A 80 4.54 22.34 -1.89
CA LEU A 80 5.06 23.60 -2.40
C LEU A 80 4.11 24.31 -3.37
N ALA A 81 2.99 23.68 -3.70
CA ALA A 81 1.98 24.24 -4.59
C ALA A 81 1.19 25.37 -3.88
N LYS A 82 0.69 26.31 -4.65
CA LYS A 82 -0.22 27.35 -4.15
C LYS A 82 -1.55 26.73 -3.71
N PRO A 83 -2.31 27.37 -2.81
CA PRO A 83 -3.57 26.81 -2.32
C PRO A 83 -4.57 26.43 -3.43
N ASP A 84 -4.67 27.22 -4.49
CA ASP A 84 -5.54 26.93 -5.62
C ASP A 84 -5.05 25.69 -6.40
N ASP A 85 -3.74 25.55 -6.58
CA ASP A 85 -3.13 24.38 -7.24
C ASP A 85 -3.28 23.12 -6.36
N GLN A 86 -3.17 23.25 -5.03
CA GLN A 86 -3.42 22.15 -4.09
C GLN A 86 -4.85 21.64 -4.20
N THR A 87 -5.82 22.57 -4.28
CA THR A 87 -7.23 22.21 -4.48
C THR A 87 -7.43 21.49 -5.81
N ALA A 88 -6.85 21.99 -6.90
CA ALA A 88 -6.93 21.36 -8.21
C ALA A 88 -6.31 19.96 -8.25
N ILE A 89 -5.17 19.75 -7.59
CA ILE A 89 -4.53 18.42 -7.46
C ILE A 89 -5.45 17.47 -6.68
N PHE A 90 -6.05 17.94 -5.58
CA PHE A 90 -6.95 17.11 -4.78
C PHE A 90 -8.23 16.76 -5.55
N GLU A 91 -8.83 17.70 -6.28
CA GLU A 91 -9.98 17.44 -7.14
C GLU A 91 -9.64 16.41 -8.22
N ALA A 92 -8.49 16.55 -8.88
CA ALA A 92 -8.03 15.59 -9.89
C ALA A 92 -7.79 14.17 -9.29
N LEU A 93 -7.34 14.07 -8.05
CA LEU A 93 -7.22 12.80 -7.33
C LEU A 93 -8.61 12.18 -7.06
N CYS A 94 -9.56 13.00 -6.62
CA CYS A 94 -10.95 12.56 -6.43
C CYS A 94 -11.57 12.09 -7.76
N ASP A 95 -11.35 12.81 -8.83
CA ASP A 95 -11.82 12.43 -10.17
C ASP A 95 -11.23 11.12 -10.64
N MET A 96 -9.96 10.87 -10.38
CA MET A 96 -9.30 9.59 -10.69
C MET A 96 -9.99 8.41 -9.97
N TYR A 97 -10.32 8.55 -8.69
CA TYR A 97 -11.02 7.49 -7.96
C TYR A 97 -12.47 7.33 -8.41
N ASN A 98 -13.15 8.42 -8.73
CA ASN A 98 -14.55 8.43 -9.18
C ASN A 98 -14.72 7.97 -10.63
N ALA A 99 -13.68 8.03 -11.46
CA ALA A 99 -13.71 7.57 -12.85
C ALA A 99 -13.85 6.04 -12.97
N HIS A 100 -13.61 5.29 -11.89
CA HIS A 100 -13.63 3.83 -11.90
C HIS A 100 -14.91 3.32 -11.22
N ASP A 101 -15.63 2.45 -11.92
CA ASP A 101 -16.84 1.81 -11.39
C ASP A 101 -16.52 0.68 -10.40
N ALA A 102 -17.55 0.13 -9.75
CA ALA A 102 -17.43 -0.92 -8.75
C ALA A 102 -16.82 -2.24 -9.28
N SER A 103 -16.72 -2.42 -10.60
CA SER A 103 -16.11 -3.60 -11.24
C SER A 103 -14.59 -3.53 -11.31
N ILE A 104 -13.99 -2.39 -10.94
CA ILE A 104 -12.56 -2.14 -10.97
C ILE A 104 -12.05 -2.03 -9.52
N GLY A 105 -11.25 -2.99 -9.10
CA GLY A 105 -10.52 -2.91 -7.84
C GLY A 105 -9.28 -2.05 -8.00
N MET A 106 -9.02 -1.17 -7.04
CA MET A 106 -7.83 -0.34 -6.99
C MET A 106 -7.04 -0.64 -5.72
N GLN A 107 -5.74 -0.78 -5.84
CA GLN A 107 -4.82 -0.92 -4.72
C GLN A 107 -3.69 0.08 -4.88
N LEU A 108 -3.61 1.04 -3.97
CA LEU A 108 -2.48 1.93 -3.84
C LEU A 108 -1.44 1.28 -2.93
N SER A 109 -0.21 1.12 -3.43
CA SER A 109 0.89 0.52 -2.68
C SER A 109 2.05 1.48 -2.58
N LEU A 110 2.47 1.76 -1.35
CA LEU A 110 3.64 2.56 -1.03
C LEU A 110 4.71 1.60 -0.51
N VAL A 111 5.83 1.50 -1.21
CA VAL A 111 6.89 0.53 -0.92
C VAL A 111 8.16 1.28 -0.53
N SER A 112 8.63 1.03 0.70
CA SER A 112 9.96 1.43 1.14
C SER A 112 10.82 0.18 1.22
N ARG A 113 11.85 0.07 0.38
CA ARG A 113 12.71 -1.11 0.31
C ARG A 113 14.17 -0.74 0.13
N ARG A 114 15.05 -1.60 0.59
CA ARG A 114 16.48 -1.47 0.27
C ARG A 114 16.72 -1.78 -1.20
N MET A 115 17.49 -0.93 -1.85
CA MET A 115 17.99 -1.21 -3.19
C MET A 115 19.42 -1.76 -3.11
N ASN A 116 19.76 -2.60 -4.08
CA ASN A 116 21.16 -2.96 -4.30
C ASN A 116 21.98 -1.69 -4.53
N ARG A 117 23.12 -1.59 -3.83
CA ARG A 117 23.97 -0.39 -3.86
C ARG A 117 24.46 -0.06 -5.27
N GLU A 118 24.73 -1.06 -6.09
CA GLU A 118 25.21 -0.85 -7.47
C GLU A 118 24.12 -0.29 -8.38
N ASP A 119 22.89 -0.81 -8.28
CA ASP A 119 21.77 -0.33 -9.07
C ASP A 119 21.34 1.06 -8.64
N PHE A 120 21.48 1.36 -7.36
CA PHE A 120 21.23 2.69 -6.82
C PHE A 120 22.25 3.73 -7.34
N VAL A 121 23.54 3.40 -7.31
CA VAL A 121 24.58 4.28 -7.84
C VAL A 121 24.34 4.57 -9.33
N LYS A 122 23.96 3.57 -10.12
CA LYS A 122 23.63 3.75 -11.54
C LYS A 122 22.45 4.70 -11.79
N ARG A 123 21.43 4.69 -10.93
CA ARG A 123 20.25 5.57 -11.08
C ARG A 123 20.56 7.05 -10.81
N ILE A 124 21.55 7.35 -9.98
CA ILE A 124 21.96 8.72 -9.66
C ILE A 124 23.14 9.20 -10.48
N GLU A 125 23.77 8.31 -11.25
CA GLU A 125 24.88 8.65 -12.10
C GLU A 125 24.39 9.41 -13.32
N ILE A 126 24.85 10.66 -13.45
CA ILE A 126 24.57 11.46 -14.63
C ILE A 126 25.61 11.10 -15.68
N ALA A 127 25.14 10.48 -16.76
CA ALA A 127 26.03 10.05 -17.84
C ALA A 127 26.77 11.22 -18.47
N ALA A 128 28.07 11.03 -18.76
CA ALA A 128 28.87 11.97 -19.50
C ALA A 128 28.31 12.13 -20.94
N GLN A 129 28.24 13.37 -21.42
CA GLN A 129 27.74 13.71 -22.75
C GLN A 129 28.87 14.08 -23.74
N GLY A 130 30.12 14.07 -23.26
CA GLY A 130 31.29 14.46 -24.07
C GLY A 130 31.45 15.96 -24.27
N ASP A 131 30.81 16.78 -23.44
CA ASP A 131 30.87 18.24 -23.45
C ASP A 131 31.71 18.78 -22.27
N HIS A 132 31.99 20.11 -22.29
CA HIS A 132 32.76 20.76 -21.23
C HIS A 132 32.10 20.80 -19.86
N PHE A 133 30.85 20.31 -19.70
CA PHE A 133 30.12 20.24 -18.43
C PHE A 133 30.26 18.86 -17.76
N ASP A 134 30.94 17.90 -18.34
CA ASP A 134 31.06 16.56 -17.76
C ASP A 134 31.70 16.56 -16.37
N HIS A 135 32.63 17.46 -16.09
CA HIS A 135 33.21 17.62 -14.76
C HIS A 135 32.15 18.08 -13.72
N ILE A 136 31.19 18.89 -14.14
CA ILE A 136 30.08 19.32 -13.26
C ILE A 136 29.12 18.15 -12.98
N ARG A 137 28.83 17.34 -14.01
CA ARG A 137 27.99 16.11 -13.86
C ARG A 137 28.63 15.13 -12.89
N GLU A 138 29.95 14.95 -12.98
CA GLU A 138 30.71 14.10 -12.08
C GLU A 138 30.68 14.62 -10.64
N LEU A 139 30.97 15.91 -10.44
CA LEU A 139 30.88 16.55 -9.11
C LEU A 139 29.50 16.45 -8.49
N TYR A 140 28.46 16.67 -9.30
CA TYR A 140 27.08 16.54 -8.85
C TYR A 140 26.73 15.10 -8.49
N THR A 141 27.15 14.13 -9.28
CA THR A 141 27.01 12.70 -8.97
C THR A 141 27.73 12.33 -7.66
N GLN A 142 28.93 12.84 -7.44
CA GLN A 142 29.68 12.63 -6.19
C GLN A 142 28.96 13.27 -4.98
N MET A 143 28.40 14.47 -5.15
CA MET A 143 27.60 15.13 -4.12
C MET A 143 26.37 14.30 -3.76
N LEU A 144 25.63 13.81 -4.75
CA LEU A 144 24.47 12.94 -4.54
C LEU A 144 24.88 11.64 -3.81
N ARG A 145 25.97 11.00 -4.20
CA ARG A 145 26.49 9.81 -3.50
C ARG A 145 26.78 10.09 -2.02
N LYS A 146 27.43 11.22 -1.71
CA LYS A 146 27.72 11.63 -0.32
C LYS A 146 26.44 11.96 0.49
N GLN A 147 25.45 12.58 -0.12
CA GLN A 147 24.18 12.84 0.54
C GLN A 147 23.45 11.53 0.91
N LEU A 148 23.49 10.56 0.03
CA LEU A 148 22.88 9.25 0.24
C LEU A 148 23.59 8.43 1.31
N GLU A 149 24.93 8.53 1.39
CA GLU A 149 25.68 7.91 2.49
C GLU A 149 25.34 8.50 3.87
N ARG A 150 24.84 9.73 3.91
CA ARG A 150 24.51 10.45 5.15
C ARG A 150 23.03 10.36 5.57
N GLY A 151 22.11 10.11 4.65
CA GLY A 151 20.71 10.44 4.92
C GLY A 151 19.67 9.36 4.70
N ASN A 152 19.95 8.33 3.92
CA ASN A 152 18.89 7.37 3.58
C ASN A 152 19.44 5.94 3.60
N ASN A 153 19.57 5.29 4.67
CA ASN A 153 20.02 3.88 4.85
C ASN A 153 19.83 2.94 3.62
N GLY A 154 19.89 3.49 2.39
CA GLY A 154 19.69 2.78 1.13
C GLY A 154 18.23 2.42 0.84
N LEU A 155 17.26 3.04 1.52
CA LEU A 155 15.84 2.84 1.27
C LEU A 155 15.35 3.71 0.11
N ILE A 156 14.63 3.10 -0.81
CA ILE A 156 13.93 3.77 -1.91
C ILE A 156 12.44 3.64 -1.67
N LYS A 157 11.75 4.77 -1.81
CA LYS A 157 10.30 4.85 -1.73
C LYS A 157 9.73 4.86 -3.15
N THR A 158 8.88 3.90 -3.47
CA THR A 158 8.19 3.79 -4.76
C THR A 158 6.70 3.64 -4.55
N LYS A 159 5.92 4.08 -5.51
CA LYS A 159 4.46 4.09 -5.43
C LYS A 159 3.86 3.40 -6.63
N TYR A 160 2.84 2.60 -6.36
CA TYR A 160 2.19 1.80 -7.38
C TYR A 160 0.68 1.88 -7.23
N LEU A 161 0.00 1.96 -8.36
CA LEU A 161 -1.44 1.75 -8.48
C LEU A 161 -1.68 0.44 -9.21
N THR A 162 -2.21 -0.55 -8.51
CA THR A 162 -2.63 -1.82 -9.10
C THR A 162 -4.13 -1.77 -9.37
N LEU A 163 -4.49 -2.04 -10.63
CA LEU A 163 -5.86 -2.10 -11.10
C LEU A 163 -6.23 -3.56 -11.31
N THR A 164 -7.41 -3.96 -10.84
CA THR A 164 -7.89 -5.34 -10.92
C THR A 164 -9.28 -5.38 -11.52
N ILE A 165 -9.50 -6.31 -12.46
CA ILE A 165 -10.79 -6.51 -13.12
C ILE A 165 -11.11 -8.00 -13.25
N GLU A 166 -12.38 -8.32 -13.40
CA GLU A 166 -12.81 -9.64 -13.82
C GLU A 166 -12.95 -9.71 -15.35
N ALA A 167 -12.40 -10.76 -15.96
CA ALA A 167 -12.54 -11.05 -17.39
C ALA A 167 -12.43 -12.54 -17.63
N ARG A 168 -13.17 -13.05 -18.63
CA ARG A 168 -13.21 -14.47 -18.98
C ARG A 168 -11.89 -15.01 -19.53
N ASP A 169 -11.12 -14.17 -20.21
CA ASP A 169 -9.88 -14.53 -20.87
C ASP A 169 -8.91 -13.34 -20.98
N SER A 170 -7.65 -13.63 -21.29
CA SER A 170 -6.59 -12.64 -21.38
C SER A 170 -6.80 -11.62 -22.50
N LYS A 171 -7.47 -11.98 -23.58
CA LYS A 171 -7.78 -11.06 -24.70
C LYS A 171 -8.77 -10.00 -24.26
N THR A 172 -9.84 -10.43 -23.60
CA THR A 172 -10.85 -9.51 -23.03
C THR A 172 -10.24 -8.63 -21.94
N ALA A 173 -9.38 -9.19 -21.07
CA ALA A 173 -8.67 -8.45 -20.04
C ALA A 173 -7.80 -7.33 -20.65
N ARG A 174 -6.99 -7.65 -21.66
CA ARG A 174 -6.15 -6.65 -22.36
C ARG A 174 -6.96 -5.53 -22.99
N ALA A 175 -8.07 -5.86 -23.65
CA ALA A 175 -8.94 -4.86 -24.27
C ALA A 175 -9.54 -3.89 -23.23
N ARG A 176 -9.97 -4.40 -22.07
CA ARG A 176 -10.47 -3.56 -20.97
C ARG A 176 -9.36 -2.73 -20.35
N PHE A 177 -8.22 -3.32 -20.03
CA PHE A 177 -7.09 -2.62 -19.43
C PHE A 177 -6.51 -1.53 -20.32
N SER A 178 -6.48 -1.72 -21.64
CA SER A 178 -5.99 -0.68 -22.56
C SER A 178 -6.67 0.67 -22.33
N ARG A 179 -7.98 0.68 -22.06
CA ARG A 179 -8.72 1.89 -21.76
C ARG A 179 -8.48 2.35 -20.31
N ILE A 180 -8.64 1.45 -19.34
CA ILE A 180 -8.55 1.78 -17.92
C ILE A 180 -7.16 2.36 -17.57
N VAL A 181 -6.09 1.74 -18.07
CA VAL A 181 -4.71 2.20 -17.84
C VAL A 181 -4.48 3.56 -18.52
N MET A 182 -4.97 3.75 -19.74
CA MET A 182 -4.87 5.04 -20.44
C MET A 182 -5.55 6.15 -19.65
N ASP A 183 -6.77 5.91 -19.16
CA ASP A 183 -7.52 6.86 -18.34
C ASP A 183 -6.78 7.18 -17.04
N ALA A 184 -6.25 6.16 -16.34
CA ALA A 184 -5.45 6.35 -15.13
C ALA A 184 -4.17 7.18 -15.39
N LEU A 185 -3.42 6.88 -16.46
CA LEU A 185 -2.22 7.64 -16.84
C LEU A 185 -2.56 9.10 -17.17
N ASN A 186 -3.70 9.36 -17.81
CA ASN A 186 -4.16 10.72 -18.08
C ASN A 186 -4.49 11.47 -16.78
N HIS A 187 -5.12 10.83 -15.79
CA HIS A 187 -5.36 11.43 -14.49
C HIS A 187 -4.06 11.78 -13.76
N PHE A 188 -3.06 10.90 -13.76
CA PHE A 188 -1.74 11.21 -13.20
C PHE A 188 -1.10 12.41 -13.91
N LYS A 189 -1.20 12.47 -15.24
CA LYS A 189 -0.68 13.61 -16.02
C LYS A 189 -1.38 14.92 -15.66
N VAL A 190 -2.69 14.91 -15.45
CA VAL A 190 -3.47 16.10 -15.01
C VAL A 190 -3.01 16.55 -13.62
N MET A 191 -2.73 15.63 -12.71
CA MET A 191 -2.17 15.94 -11.39
C MET A 191 -0.70 16.42 -11.44
N GLY A 192 -0.04 16.33 -12.59
CA GLY A 192 1.37 16.68 -12.75
C GLY A 192 2.35 15.58 -12.30
N ALA A 193 1.87 14.36 -12.08
CA ALA A 193 2.69 13.21 -11.73
C ALA A 193 3.16 12.47 -12.98
N LEU A 194 4.43 12.05 -13.00
CA LEU A 194 4.90 11.09 -13.98
C LEU A 194 4.40 9.70 -13.60
N ALA A 195 3.85 8.98 -14.55
CA ALA A 195 3.36 7.63 -14.33
C ALA A 195 3.62 6.75 -15.56
N LYS A 196 3.91 5.48 -15.32
CA LYS A 196 4.14 4.48 -16.38
C LYS A 196 3.48 3.15 -16.02
N GLU A 197 2.92 2.49 -17.03
CA GLU A 197 2.51 1.09 -16.90
C GLU A 197 3.74 0.19 -16.78
N LEU A 198 3.73 -0.74 -15.83
CA LEU A 198 4.82 -1.70 -15.68
C LEU A 198 4.68 -2.86 -16.67
N GLY A 199 5.78 -3.18 -17.33
CA GLY A 199 5.93 -4.46 -18.01
C GLY A 199 6.07 -5.61 -17.02
N GLY A 200 5.88 -6.85 -17.50
CA GLY A 200 5.91 -8.01 -16.62
C GLY A 200 7.25 -8.19 -15.89
N LYS A 201 8.40 -7.91 -16.53
CA LYS A 201 9.71 -7.98 -15.88
C LYS A 201 9.86 -6.92 -14.79
N GLU A 202 9.45 -5.68 -15.05
CA GLU A 202 9.51 -4.60 -14.07
C GLU A 202 8.61 -4.90 -12.85
N TRP A 203 7.44 -5.47 -13.09
CA TRP A 203 6.55 -5.86 -12.00
C TRP A 203 7.11 -7.03 -11.17
N LEU A 204 7.71 -8.04 -11.82
CA LEU A 204 8.41 -9.13 -11.14
C LEU A 204 9.61 -8.61 -10.32
N GLU A 205 10.37 -7.64 -10.84
CA GLU A 205 11.46 -6.98 -10.11
C GLU A 205 10.95 -6.25 -8.87
N MET A 206 9.80 -5.57 -8.97
CA MET A 206 9.16 -4.91 -7.82
C MET A 206 8.75 -5.95 -6.76
N LEU A 207 8.10 -7.04 -7.15
CA LEU A 207 7.70 -8.11 -6.25
C LEU A 207 8.90 -8.81 -5.63
N HIS A 208 9.94 -9.10 -6.42
CA HIS A 208 11.20 -9.65 -5.91
C HIS A 208 11.80 -8.74 -4.83
N GLY A 209 11.86 -7.43 -5.08
CA GLY A 209 12.41 -6.48 -4.12
C GLY A 209 11.62 -6.36 -2.80
N ILE A 210 10.31 -6.66 -2.81
CA ILE A 210 9.49 -6.76 -1.59
C ILE A 210 9.80 -8.07 -0.84
N LEU A 211 9.97 -9.16 -1.58
CA LEU A 211 10.19 -10.49 -1.02
C LEU A 211 11.66 -10.76 -0.64
N HIS A 212 12.59 -9.91 -1.08
CA HIS A 212 14.02 -9.95 -0.77
C HIS A 212 14.47 -8.61 -0.17
N PRO A 213 14.16 -8.35 1.11
CA PRO A 213 14.37 -7.04 1.75
C PRO A 213 15.84 -6.63 1.90
N ASP A 214 16.77 -7.55 1.70
CA ASP A 214 18.21 -7.27 1.72
C ASP A 214 18.73 -6.57 0.47
N GLY A 215 17.87 -6.34 -0.53
CA GLY A 215 18.25 -5.74 -1.80
C GLY A 215 19.01 -6.71 -2.72
N GLU A 216 18.68 -7.99 -2.64
CA GLU A 216 19.21 -9.00 -3.55
C GLU A 216 18.89 -8.62 -5.00
N ARG A 217 19.84 -8.84 -5.89
CA ARG A 217 19.69 -8.49 -7.31
C ARG A 217 18.72 -9.42 -8.00
N PHE A 218 17.70 -8.86 -8.64
CA PHE A 218 16.79 -9.60 -9.48
C PHE A 218 17.45 -9.99 -10.81
N ALA A 219 17.49 -11.28 -11.10
CA ALA A 219 17.99 -11.84 -12.36
C ALA A 219 16.89 -12.67 -13.00
N PHE A 220 16.33 -12.20 -14.11
CA PHE A 220 15.27 -12.87 -14.83
C PHE A 220 15.23 -12.47 -16.31
N GLU A 221 15.05 -13.47 -17.18
CA GLU A 221 14.73 -13.27 -18.58
C GLU A 221 13.63 -14.23 -19.01
N TRP A 222 12.68 -13.74 -19.81
CA TRP A 222 11.56 -14.56 -20.30
C TRP A 222 12.00 -15.81 -21.06
N SER A 223 13.13 -15.73 -21.74
CA SER A 223 13.75 -16.85 -22.48
C SER A 223 14.20 -18.00 -21.59
N TRP A 224 14.36 -17.79 -20.29
CA TRP A 224 14.81 -18.83 -19.35
C TRP A 224 13.70 -19.78 -18.92
N LEU A 225 12.44 -19.37 -18.99
CA LEU A 225 11.30 -20.17 -18.52
C LEU A 225 11.16 -21.50 -19.27
N ALA A 226 11.14 -21.46 -20.60
CA ALA A 226 10.91 -22.66 -21.41
C ALA A 226 12.03 -23.70 -21.28
N PRO A 227 13.34 -23.34 -21.31
CA PRO A 227 14.42 -24.32 -21.15
C PRO A 227 14.56 -24.85 -19.73
N SER A 228 14.28 -24.03 -18.70
CA SER A 228 14.47 -24.41 -17.30
C SER A 228 13.29 -25.22 -16.73
N GLY A 229 12.10 -25.08 -17.32
CA GLY A 229 10.87 -25.61 -16.74
C GLY A 229 10.40 -24.92 -15.47
N LEU A 230 11.05 -23.81 -15.10
CA LEU A 230 10.68 -22.99 -13.94
C LEU A 230 9.51 -22.07 -14.27
N SER A 231 8.78 -21.65 -13.24
CA SER A 231 7.74 -20.66 -13.29
C SER A 231 8.29 -19.28 -12.94
N VAL A 232 7.54 -18.23 -13.19
CA VAL A 232 7.93 -16.86 -12.77
C VAL A 232 8.02 -16.72 -11.24
N GLN A 233 7.24 -17.52 -10.52
CA GLN A 233 7.25 -17.57 -9.05
C GLN A 233 8.59 -18.05 -8.49
N ASP A 234 9.27 -18.96 -9.19
CA ASP A 234 10.57 -19.49 -8.77
C ASP A 234 11.67 -18.43 -8.76
N PHE A 235 11.53 -17.38 -9.57
CA PHE A 235 12.50 -16.27 -9.65
C PHE A 235 12.26 -15.17 -8.63
N ILE A 236 11.07 -15.11 -8.01
CA ILE A 236 10.72 -14.06 -7.07
C ILE A 236 10.45 -14.56 -5.66
N ALA A 237 10.18 -15.85 -5.48
CA ALA A 237 9.87 -16.42 -4.17
C ALA A 237 11.08 -16.36 -3.24
N PRO A 238 10.90 -16.03 -1.96
CA PRO A 238 11.96 -16.17 -0.97
C PRO A 238 12.24 -17.65 -0.70
N SER A 239 13.38 -17.95 -0.10
CA SER A 239 13.79 -19.33 0.19
C SER A 239 12.82 -20.08 1.11
N SER A 240 12.11 -19.36 1.97
CA SER A 240 11.08 -19.96 2.84
C SER A 240 10.16 -18.91 3.47
N PHE A 241 8.95 -19.36 3.79
CA PHE A 241 8.07 -18.68 4.75
C PHE A 241 7.88 -19.57 5.98
N ARG A 242 7.82 -18.95 7.16
CA ARG A 242 7.52 -19.66 8.41
C ARG A 242 6.50 -18.88 9.22
N PHE A 243 5.30 -19.43 9.33
CA PHE A 243 4.17 -18.88 10.06
C PHE A 243 3.94 -19.65 11.36
N GLY A 244 4.78 -19.44 12.35
CA GLY A 244 4.71 -20.15 13.64
C GLY A 244 4.27 -19.28 14.82
N GLU A 245 4.20 -17.96 14.64
CA GLU A 245 3.89 -17.00 15.70
C GLU A 245 2.74 -16.08 15.29
N ALA A 246 1.88 -15.71 16.26
CA ALA A 246 0.68 -14.91 15.99
C ALA A 246 0.96 -13.45 15.58
N ARG A 247 2.13 -12.90 15.92
CA ARG A 247 2.44 -11.47 15.71
C ARG A 247 3.49 -11.21 14.64
N LYS A 248 4.21 -12.25 14.24
CA LYS A 248 5.29 -12.15 13.24
C LYS A 248 5.39 -13.43 12.44
N PHE A 249 5.97 -13.35 11.29
CA PHE A 249 6.39 -14.50 10.49
C PHE A 249 7.84 -14.29 10.05
N THR A 250 8.45 -15.34 9.56
CA THR A 250 9.82 -15.25 9.01
C THR A 250 9.75 -15.48 7.51
N MET A 251 10.39 -14.58 6.76
CA MET A 251 10.59 -14.67 5.33
C MET A 251 12.09 -14.77 5.08
N ALA A 252 12.53 -15.93 4.59
CA ALA A 252 13.94 -16.32 4.60
C ALA A 252 14.51 -16.22 6.03
N ASP A 253 15.45 -15.33 6.28
CA ASP A 253 16.09 -15.05 7.59
C ASP A 253 15.53 -13.79 8.28
N LYS A 254 14.57 -13.10 7.67
CA LYS A 254 14.02 -11.83 8.18
C LYS A 254 12.72 -12.02 8.94
N PHE A 255 12.59 -11.27 10.03
CA PHE A 255 11.33 -11.16 10.75
C PHE A 255 10.43 -10.14 10.07
N CYS A 256 9.20 -10.54 9.78
CA CYS A 256 8.17 -9.72 9.16
C CYS A 256 6.93 -9.68 10.05
N ALA A 257 6.17 -8.60 9.96
CA ALA A 257 4.88 -8.46 10.62
C ALA A 257 3.88 -7.80 9.68
N VAL A 258 2.61 -8.14 9.83
CA VAL A 258 1.50 -7.50 9.13
C VAL A 258 0.62 -6.83 10.17
N SER A 259 0.27 -5.59 9.91
CA SER A 259 -0.66 -4.80 10.71
C SER A 259 -1.71 -4.19 9.81
N PHE A 260 -2.89 -3.93 10.34
CA PHE A 260 -3.95 -3.24 9.62
C PHE A 260 -4.61 -2.20 10.51
N LEU A 261 -5.11 -1.14 9.88
CA LEU A 261 -5.86 -0.11 10.56
C LEU A 261 -7.26 -0.63 10.90
N GLN A 262 -7.49 -0.94 12.17
CA GLN A 262 -8.75 -1.49 12.63
C GLN A 262 -9.80 -0.43 12.92
N ILE A 263 -9.37 0.70 13.50
CA ILE A 263 -10.24 1.80 13.91
C ILE A 263 -9.57 3.10 13.48
N SER A 264 -10.27 3.88 12.65
CA SER A 264 -9.84 5.22 12.30
C SER A 264 -10.02 6.15 13.49
N ALA A 265 -9.07 7.07 13.70
CA ALA A 265 -9.29 8.18 14.60
C ALA A 265 -10.45 9.06 14.08
N PRO A 266 -11.19 9.77 14.95
CA PRO A 266 -12.24 10.70 14.53
C PRO A 266 -11.74 11.75 13.54
N GLU A 267 -10.51 12.19 13.73
CA GLU A 267 -9.77 13.08 12.84
C GLU A 267 -8.49 12.39 12.41
N MET A 268 -8.27 12.31 11.11
CA MET A 268 -7.04 11.78 10.51
C MET A 268 -6.43 12.88 9.65
N ASP A 269 -5.15 13.15 9.85
CA ASP A 269 -4.38 14.04 9.01
C ASP A 269 -3.43 13.23 8.09
N ASP A 270 -2.86 13.92 7.11
CA ASP A 270 -1.92 13.36 6.13
C ASP A 270 -0.55 12.98 6.73
N ARG A 271 -0.26 13.38 7.96
CA ARG A 271 1.00 13.08 8.67
C ARG A 271 1.14 11.60 9.02
N MET A 272 0.02 10.90 9.24
CA MET A 272 0.04 9.50 9.63
C MET A 272 0.82 8.62 8.63
N LEU A 273 0.58 8.79 7.33
CA LEU A 273 1.32 8.06 6.30
C LEU A 273 2.76 8.53 6.19
N THR A 274 3.03 9.81 6.38
CA THR A 274 4.40 10.36 6.35
C THR A 274 5.24 9.76 7.46
N GLU A 275 4.75 9.72 8.69
CA GLU A 275 5.46 9.14 9.83
C GLU A 275 5.75 7.64 9.65
N LEU A 276 4.79 6.88 9.08
CA LEU A 276 5.00 5.48 8.75
C LEU A 276 6.07 5.29 7.67
N LEU A 277 6.04 6.10 6.63
CA LEU A 277 6.97 6.00 5.50
C LEU A 277 8.38 6.51 5.83
N ASP A 278 8.52 7.32 6.89
CA ASP A 278 9.82 7.79 7.37
C ASP A 278 10.51 6.79 8.30
N THR A 279 9.87 5.65 8.58
CA THR A 279 10.48 4.56 9.33
C THR A 279 11.69 4.00 8.59
N ASP A 280 12.81 3.85 9.29
CA ASP A 280 14.07 3.32 8.77
C ASP A 280 14.04 1.77 8.66
N SER A 281 13.05 1.26 7.94
CA SER A 281 12.90 -0.18 7.69
C SER A 281 12.20 -0.44 6.36
N GLY A 282 12.33 -1.66 5.84
CA GLY A 282 11.50 -2.11 4.73
C GLY A 282 10.03 -2.07 5.13
N LEU A 283 9.20 -1.40 4.35
CA LEU A 283 7.78 -1.19 4.63
C LEU A 283 6.97 -1.29 3.33
N LEU A 284 5.85 -2.00 3.40
CA LEU A 284 4.81 -1.99 2.37
C LEU A 284 3.50 -1.54 2.99
N VAL A 285 2.98 -0.41 2.55
CA VAL A 285 1.65 0.08 2.92
C VAL A 285 0.72 -0.14 1.73
N SER A 286 -0.39 -0.83 1.94
CA SER A 286 -1.41 -1.05 0.91
C SER A 286 -2.75 -0.45 1.33
N LEU A 287 -3.30 0.37 0.45
CA LEU A 287 -4.64 0.93 0.57
C LEU A 287 -5.52 0.32 -0.52
N HIS A 288 -6.52 -0.45 -0.12
CA HIS A 288 -7.48 -1.05 -1.02
C HIS A 288 -8.69 -0.13 -1.17
N ILE A 289 -8.99 0.28 -2.39
CA ILE A 289 -10.04 1.23 -2.72
C ILE A 289 -11.05 0.51 -3.60
N ARG A 290 -12.33 0.60 -3.23
CA ARG A 290 -13.44 0.07 -4.00
C ARG A 290 -14.49 1.14 -4.16
N SER A 291 -14.85 1.43 -5.40
CA SER A 291 -16.00 2.27 -5.70
C SER A 291 -17.29 1.53 -5.32
N MET A 292 -18.25 2.26 -4.79
CA MET A 292 -19.59 1.75 -4.48
C MET A 292 -20.55 2.15 -5.57
N ASP A 293 -21.54 1.29 -5.85
CA ASP A 293 -22.69 1.70 -6.65
C ASP A 293 -23.39 2.89 -6.00
N GLN A 294 -23.82 3.86 -6.81
CA GLN A 294 -24.42 5.11 -6.35
C GLN A 294 -25.61 4.87 -5.41
N ASN A 295 -26.46 3.90 -5.71
CA ASN A 295 -27.62 3.57 -4.86
C ASN A 295 -27.20 2.96 -3.52
N GLU A 296 -26.18 2.12 -3.52
CA GLU A 296 -25.62 1.55 -2.29
C GLU A 296 -24.90 2.63 -1.47
N ALA A 297 -24.17 3.53 -2.10
CA ALA A 297 -23.53 4.65 -1.44
C ALA A 297 -24.56 5.54 -0.74
N ILE A 298 -25.64 5.93 -1.43
CA ILE A 298 -26.74 6.73 -0.86
C ILE A 298 -27.39 6.00 0.34
N LYS A 299 -27.67 4.71 0.22
CA LYS A 299 -28.24 3.91 1.32
C LYS A 299 -27.28 3.85 2.51
N THR A 300 -25.99 3.68 2.25
CA THR A 300 -24.97 3.61 3.29
C THR A 300 -24.83 4.94 4.03
N VAL A 301 -24.78 6.06 3.32
CA VAL A 301 -24.74 7.41 3.91
C VAL A 301 -25.99 7.67 4.73
N LYS A 302 -27.19 7.41 4.19
CA LYS A 302 -28.44 7.57 4.94
C LYS A 302 -28.46 6.75 6.21
N ARG A 303 -28.03 5.49 6.17
CA ARG A 303 -27.93 4.63 7.36
C ARG A 303 -26.98 5.21 8.39
N LYS A 304 -25.79 5.68 7.97
CA LYS A 304 -24.81 6.29 8.87
C LYS A 304 -25.32 7.58 9.52
N ILE A 305 -26.06 8.42 8.78
CA ILE A 305 -26.72 9.60 9.34
C ILE A 305 -27.74 9.19 10.42
N THR A 306 -28.58 8.20 10.13
CA THR A 306 -29.57 7.70 11.12
C THR A 306 -28.90 7.12 12.36
N ASP A 307 -27.77 6.40 12.20
CA ASP A 307 -26.99 5.85 13.32
C ASP A 307 -26.43 6.98 14.19
N ILE A 308 -25.87 8.03 13.57
CA ILE A 308 -25.34 9.20 14.27
C ILE A 308 -26.46 9.96 15.02
N ASP A 309 -27.59 10.17 14.38
CA ASP A 309 -28.75 10.81 15.04
C ASP A 309 -29.25 10.01 16.22
N SER A 310 -29.31 8.68 16.09
CA SER A 310 -29.66 7.79 17.20
C SER A 310 -28.66 7.88 18.35
N MET A 311 -27.36 7.88 18.04
CA MET A 311 -26.30 8.04 19.04
C MET A 311 -26.36 9.41 19.74
N LYS A 312 -26.69 10.50 19.01
CA LYS A 312 -26.91 11.84 19.61
C LYS A 312 -28.07 11.84 20.58
N ILE A 313 -29.21 11.23 20.18
CA ILE A 313 -30.41 11.11 21.04
C ILE A 313 -30.08 10.31 22.30
N ASP A 314 -29.34 9.21 22.18
CA ASP A 314 -28.97 8.39 23.33
C ASP A 314 -27.97 9.11 24.25
N ALA A 315 -27.01 9.85 23.67
CA ALA A 315 -26.08 10.70 24.43
C ALA A 315 -26.83 11.82 25.19
N GLN A 316 -27.82 12.47 24.55
CA GLN A 316 -28.66 13.48 25.21
C GLN A 316 -29.48 12.88 26.35
N LYS A 317 -30.13 11.73 26.11
CA LYS A 317 -30.87 11.02 27.17
C LYS A 317 -29.98 10.65 28.36
N LYS A 318 -28.76 10.25 28.09
CA LYS A 318 -27.76 9.93 29.12
C LYS A 318 -27.33 11.17 29.88
N ALA A 319 -27.03 12.27 29.21
CA ALA A 319 -26.67 13.55 29.82
C ALA A 319 -27.77 14.11 30.71
N VAL A 320 -29.03 14.06 30.25
CA VAL A 320 -30.20 14.45 31.06
C VAL A 320 -30.36 13.58 32.32
N ARG A 321 -30.09 12.27 32.20
CA ARG A 321 -30.14 11.37 33.38
C ARG A 321 -29.01 11.62 34.37
N GLU A 322 -27.84 12.07 33.87
CA GLU A 322 -26.65 12.36 34.68
C GLU A 322 -26.62 13.83 35.17
N GLY A 323 -27.67 14.64 34.86
CA GLY A 323 -27.81 16.02 35.32
C GLY A 323 -26.90 17.04 34.59
N PHE A 324 -26.39 16.69 33.42
CA PHE A 324 -25.61 17.60 32.57
C PHE A 324 -26.48 18.11 31.42
N ASP A 325 -26.60 19.45 31.35
CA ASP A 325 -27.23 20.12 30.20
C ASP A 325 -26.14 20.33 29.13
N MET A 326 -26.11 19.46 28.10
CA MET A 326 -25.18 19.62 26.98
C MET A 326 -25.89 20.34 25.83
N GLU A 327 -25.63 21.62 25.64
CA GLU A 327 -25.84 22.27 24.35
C GLU A 327 -24.87 21.67 23.31
N ILE A 328 -25.39 20.80 22.45
CA ILE A 328 -24.62 20.29 21.31
C ILE A 328 -24.64 21.37 20.24
N GLY A 329 -23.55 22.13 20.15
CA GLY A 329 -23.33 23.12 19.10
C GLY A 329 -23.53 22.49 17.72
N ARG A 330 -24.31 23.15 16.85
CA ARG A 330 -24.43 22.81 15.43
C ARG A 330 -23.07 22.99 14.79
N ALA A 331 -22.40 21.90 14.41
CA ALA A 331 -21.31 21.99 13.48
C ALA A 331 -21.87 22.50 12.14
N HIS A 332 -21.45 23.66 11.74
CA HIS A 332 -21.71 24.18 10.39
C HIS A 332 -20.91 23.30 9.41
N VAL A 333 -21.64 22.67 8.51
CA VAL A 333 -21.11 22.02 7.30
C VAL A 333 -20.77 23.10 6.30
#